data_514e13148d220035ffd133e7ee6d72be
#
_entry.id   514e13148d220035ffd133e7ee6d72be
#
_cell.length_a   1.000
_cell.length_b   1.000
_cell.length_c   1.000
_cell.angle_alpha   90.00
_cell.angle_beta   90.00
_cell.angle_gamma   90.00
#
_symmetry.space_group_name_H-M   'P 1'
#
loop_
_entity.id
_entity.type
_entity.pdbx_description
1 polymer ?
#
loop_
_entity_poly.entity_id
_entity_poly.type
_entity_poly.pdbx_seq_one_letter_code
_entity_poly.pdbx_strand_id
1 'polypeptide(L)'
;MAQQQLDVLSVGDVVTDAFIRLFDDEERVEHRPDGLWLALPFGTKVPFDHVEVVPAVGNASNASVAFAKLGLRSGLVSNIGDDSNGRDILTALHAAKVDRRFIHINPGKLSNYHYVLWYKEERTILIKHEEYDYHWPRFRIVDIPGWIYFSSISKHGLEYHDQLATWLESHPLVKLAFQPGTFQIEAGAHRLKRIYMRSEVLAVNREEATTITSGDHNNI
;
A
#
# COMPACT_ATOMS: atom_id res chain seq x y z
N MET A 1 -30.96 5.97 -3.38
CA MET A 1 -30.33 6.86 -2.39
C MET A 1 -29.37 7.76 -3.13
N ALA A 2 -29.38 9.07 -2.88
CA ALA A 2 -28.41 10.00 -3.48
C ALA A 2 -27.00 9.57 -3.04
N GLN A 3 -26.09 9.44 -4.00
CA GLN A 3 -24.71 9.06 -3.76
C GLN A 3 -24.01 10.24 -3.07
N GLN A 4 -23.56 10.06 -1.83
CA GLN A 4 -22.90 11.10 -1.06
C GLN A 4 -21.43 11.19 -1.48
N GLN A 5 -20.89 12.41 -1.50
CA GLN A 5 -19.48 12.69 -1.76
C GLN A 5 -18.59 11.96 -0.75
N LEU A 6 -17.42 11.45 -1.19
CA LEU A 6 -16.42 10.84 -0.31
C LEU A 6 -15.71 11.90 0.51
N ASP A 7 -15.46 11.60 1.78
CA ASP A 7 -14.63 12.45 2.64
C ASP A 7 -13.16 12.23 2.31
N VAL A 8 -12.76 10.96 2.11
CA VAL A 8 -11.39 10.56 1.79
C VAL A 8 -11.36 9.42 0.77
N LEU A 9 -10.43 9.51 -0.16
CA LEU A 9 -10.13 8.49 -1.15
C LEU A 9 -8.68 8.06 -0.98
N SER A 10 -8.48 6.83 -0.52
CA SER A 10 -7.14 6.23 -0.43
C SER A 10 -6.70 5.73 -1.80
N VAL A 11 -5.42 5.87 -2.12
CA VAL A 11 -4.83 5.53 -3.41
C VAL A 11 -3.55 4.75 -3.19
N GLY A 12 -3.44 3.54 -3.73
CA GLY A 12 -2.26 2.70 -3.61
C GLY A 12 -2.57 1.23 -3.83
N ASP A 13 -1.56 0.40 -3.83
CA ASP A 13 -1.72 -1.03 -4.05
C ASP A 13 -2.39 -1.70 -2.85
N VAL A 14 -3.30 -2.63 -3.16
CA VAL A 14 -3.92 -3.56 -2.22
C VAL A 14 -3.34 -4.95 -2.44
N VAL A 15 -3.15 -5.67 -1.36
CA VAL A 15 -2.55 -7.01 -1.39
C VAL A 15 -3.28 -7.98 -0.47
N THR A 16 -2.99 -9.27 -0.63
CA THR A 16 -3.29 -10.29 0.37
C THR A 16 -1.97 -10.70 1.03
N ASP A 17 -1.90 -10.67 2.36
CA ASP A 17 -0.75 -11.15 3.12
C ASP A 17 -1.05 -12.53 3.73
N ALA A 18 -0.14 -13.49 3.50
CA ALA A 18 -0.13 -14.77 4.21
C ALA A 18 0.94 -14.73 5.29
N PHE A 19 0.53 -14.58 6.54
CA PHE A 19 1.41 -14.59 7.70
C PHE A 19 1.74 -16.04 8.07
N ILE A 20 2.98 -16.43 7.88
CA ILE A 20 3.51 -17.76 8.21
C ILE A 20 4.31 -17.61 9.51
N ARG A 21 3.73 -18.08 10.63
CA ARG A 21 4.40 -18.09 11.92
C ARG A 21 5.40 -19.25 11.97
N LEU A 22 6.67 -18.92 12.13
CA LEU A 22 7.71 -19.90 12.36
C LEU A 22 7.78 -20.25 13.85
N PHE A 23 8.22 -21.48 14.16
CA PHE A 23 8.50 -21.85 15.55
C PHE A 23 9.65 -21.06 16.12
N ASP A 24 9.57 -20.72 17.41
CA ASP A 24 10.56 -19.91 18.13
C ASP A 24 11.64 -20.77 18.83
N ASP A 25 11.51 -22.09 18.79
CA ASP A 25 12.37 -23.08 19.46
C ASP A 25 13.70 -23.33 18.75
N GLU A 26 13.85 -22.90 17.52
CA GLU A 26 15.10 -22.96 16.75
C GLU A 26 15.66 -21.56 16.54
N GLU A 27 16.98 -21.41 16.69
CA GLU A 27 17.60 -20.13 16.34
C GLU A 27 17.71 -20.00 14.83
N ARG A 28 16.97 -18.99 14.29
CA ARG A 28 16.90 -18.73 12.85
C ARG A 28 17.50 -17.39 12.46
N VAL A 29 18.06 -16.64 13.42
CA VAL A 29 18.68 -15.34 13.16
C VAL A 29 20.18 -15.49 13.13
N GLU A 30 20.78 -15.16 12.00
CA GLU A 30 22.24 -15.10 11.83
C GLU A 30 22.72 -13.65 11.86
N HIS A 31 23.76 -13.39 12.66
CA HIS A 31 24.46 -12.11 12.64
C HIS A 31 25.48 -12.11 11.51
N ARG A 32 25.31 -11.28 10.51
CA ARG A 32 26.23 -11.10 9.39
C ARG A 32 26.80 -9.68 9.36
N PRO A 33 27.89 -9.42 8.63
CA PRO A 33 28.49 -8.08 8.57
C PRO A 33 27.54 -6.97 8.08
N ASP A 34 26.53 -7.35 7.29
CA ASP A 34 25.53 -6.46 6.68
C ASP A 34 24.21 -6.43 7.45
N GLY A 35 24.11 -7.10 8.62
CA GLY A 35 22.93 -7.05 9.48
C GLY A 35 22.43 -8.40 9.97
N LEU A 36 21.18 -8.44 10.42
CA LEU A 36 20.48 -9.64 10.89
C LEU A 36 19.79 -10.32 9.72
N TRP A 37 19.98 -11.63 9.61
CA TRP A 37 19.42 -12.45 8.55
C TRP A 37 18.51 -13.53 9.12
N LEU A 38 17.30 -13.67 8.57
CA LEU A 38 16.48 -14.85 8.82
C LEU A 38 16.99 -16.00 7.95
N ALA A 39 17.52 -17.05 8.58
CA ALA A 39 18.09 -18.22 7.91
C ALA A 39 17.17 -19.44 8.01
N LEU A 40 17.02 -20.14 6.91
CA LEU A 40 16.29 -21.41 6.82
C LEU A 40 17.20 -22.48 6.21
N PRO A 41 17.15 -23.74 6.69
CA PRO A 41 17.98 -24.81 6.13
C PRO A 41 17.68 -25.03 4.65
N PHE A 42 18.71 -24.94 3.82
CA PHE A 42 18.55 -25.11 2.36
C PHE A 42 18.19 -26.54 2.00
N GLY A 43 17.19 -26.70 1.10
CA GLY A 43 16.83 -27.99 0.53
C GLY A 43 16.09 -28.93 1.49
N THR A 44 15.60 -28.43 2.63
CA THR A 44 14.88 -29.22 3.63
C THR A 44 13.40 -28.87 3.71
N LYS A 45 12.65 -29.65 4.50
CA LYS A 45 11.27 -29.32 4.91
C LYS A 45 11.36 -28.59 6.24
N VAL A 46 10.96 -27.33 6.26
CA VAL A 46 10.93 -26.51 7.47
C VAL A 46 9.50 -26.47 8.00
N PRO A 47 9.23 -27.00 9.20
CA PRO A 47 7.92 -26.90 9.81
C PRO A 47 7.64 -25.45 10.22
N PHE A 48 6.36 -25.07 10.23
CA PHE A 48 5.88 -23.80 10.74
C PHE A 48 4.70 -24.02 11.69
N ASP A 49 4.42 -23.05 12.55
CA ASP A 49 3.38 -23.17 13.57
C ASP A 49 1.99 -23.06 12.94
N HIS A 50 1.68 -21.92 12.33
CA HIS A 50 0.40 -21.69 11.65
C HIS A 50 0.53 -20.67 10.54
N VAL A 51 -0.53 -20.56 9.72
CA VAL A 51 -0.66 -19.52 8.71
C VAL A 51 -1.98 -18.79 8.89
N GLU A 52 -1.94 -17.45 8.77
CA GLU A 52 -3.12 -16.61 8.70
C GLU A 52 -3.10 -15.83 7.39
N VAL A 53 -4.19 -15.91 6.62
CA VAL A 53 -4.32 -15.18 5.35
C VAL A 53 -5.25 -13.99 5.54
N VAL A 54 -4.72 -12.79 5.32
CA VAL A 54 -5.46 -11.53 5.52
C VAL A 54 -5.59 -10.82 4.17
N PRO A 55 -6.79 -10.79 3.58
CA PRO A 55 -7.05 -10.04 2.35
C PRO A 55 -7.19 -8.54 2.63
N ALA A 56 -7.03 -7.74 1.59
CA ALA A 56 -7.24 -6.31 1.60
C ALA A 56 -6.34 -5.53 2.58
N VAL A 57 -5.06 -5.88 2.64
CA VAL A 57 -4.02 -5.16 3.37
C VAL A 57 -3.18 -4.28 2.44
N GLY A 58 -2.17 -3.63 2.99
CA GLY A 58 -1.36 -2.60 2.32
C GLY A 58 -1.74 -1.20 2.80
N ASN A 59 -0.82 -0.25 2.71
CA ASN A 59 -0.95 1.07 3.36
C ASN A 59 -2.27 1.78 2.99
N ALA A 60 -2.59 1.87 1.69
CA ALA A 60 -3.80 2.53 1.22
C ALA A 60 -5.08 1.81 1.66
N SER A 61 -5.09 0.48 1.59
CA SER A 61 -6.22 -0.33 2.02
C SER A 61 -6.43 -0.22 3.54
N ASN A 62 -5.37 -0.36 4.34
CA ASN A 62 -5.43 -0.22 5.79
C ASN A 62 -5.96 1.17 6.20
N ALA A 63 -5.49 2.22 5.53
CA ALA A 63 -5.97 3.59 5.76
C ALA A 63 -7.44 3.72 5.39
N SER A 64 -7.89 3.18 4.23
CA SER A 64 -9.29 3.25 3.82
C SER A 64 -10.24 2.58 4.81
N VAL A 65 -9.84 1.42 5.35
CA VAL A 65 -10.58 0.71 6.40
C VAL A 65 -10.59 1.49 7.72
N ALA A 66 -9.45 2.07 8.10
CA ALA A 66 -9.36 2.90 9.30
C ALA A 66 -10.27 4.13 9.22
N PHE A 67 -10.27 4.85 8.10
CA PHE A 67 -11.15 5.99 7.85
C PHE A 67 -12.63 5.59 7.93
N ALA A 68 -13.01 4.46 7.31
CA ALA A 68 -14.38 3.96 7.37
C ALA A 68 -14.80 3.61 8.82
N LYS A 69 -13.92 2.99 9.60
CA LYS A 69 -14.15 2.68 11.02
C LYS A 69 -14.27 3.94 11.88
N LEU A 70 -13.59 5.03 11.52
CA LEU A 70 -13.71 6.33 12.17
C LEU A 70 -14.96 7.12 11.73
N GLY A 71 -15.80 6.53 10.88
CA GLY A 71 -17.08 7.12 10.46
C GLY A 71 -16.99 8.01 9.21
N LEU A 72 -15.85 8.08 8.54
CA LEU A 72 -15.68 8.81 7.29
C LEU A 72 -16.21 8.00 6.10
N ARG A 73 -16.74 8.68 5.10
CA ARG A 73 -17.06 8.07 3.80
C ARG A 73 -15.77 7.84 3.03
N SER A 74 -15.26 6.63 3.14
CA SER A 74 -13.97 6.23 2.63
C SER A 74 -14.09 5.38 1.37
N GLY A 75 -13.20 5.61 0.41
CA GLY A 75 -13.05 4.79 -0.79
C GLY A 75 -11.61 4.40 -1.04
N LEU A 76 -11.42 3.45 -1.96
CA LEU A 76 -10.10 2.98 -2.37
C LEU A 76 -9.97 2.98 -3.90
N VAL A 77 -8.91 3.60 -4.40
CA VAL A 77 -8.40 3.44 -5.77
C VAL A 77 -7.25 2.46 -5.72
N SER A 78 -7.41 1.35 -6.41
CA SER A 78 -6.39 0.30 -6.48
C SER A 78 -6.59 -0.59 -7.69
N ASN A 79 -5.68 -1.54 -7.87
CA ASN A 79 -5.76 -2.58 -8.90
C ASN A 79 -5.77 -3.96 -8.25
N ILE A 80 -6.58 -4.87 -8.81
CA ILE A 80 -6.62 -6.29 -8.44
C ILE A 80 -6.71 -7.14 -9.71
N GLY A 81 -6.40 -8.43 -9.57
CA GLY A 81 -6.69 -9.43 -10.60
C GLY A 81 -8.15 -9.89 -10.58
N ASP A 82 -8.53 -10.70 -11.57
CA ASP A 82 -9.84 -11.37 -11.64
C ASP A 82 -9.86 -12.77 -10.99
N ASP A 83 -8.90 -13.01 -10.11
CA ASP A 83 -8.70 -14.27 -9.38
C ASP A 83 -9.52 -14.38 -8.07
N SER A 84 -9.31 -15.47 -7.31
CA SER A 84 -9.94 -15.68 -5.99
C SER A 84 -9.52 -14.62 -4.98
N ASN A 85 -8.22 -14.27 -4.95
CA ASN A 85 -7.70 -13.26 -4.01
C ASN A 85 -8.33 -11.89 -4.27
N GLY A 86 -8.54 -11.51 -5.54
CA GLY A 86 -9.25 -10.28 -5.89
C GLY A 86 -10.69 -10.24 -5.38
N ARG A 87 -11.41 -11.37 -5.45
CA ARG A 87 -12.76 -11.50 -4.89
C ARG A 87 -12.77 -11.39 -3.36
N ASP A 88 -11.78 -12.00 -2.70
CA ASP A 88 -11.66 -11.94 -1.24
C ASP A 88 -11.31 -10.52 -0.76
N ILE A 89 -10.43 -9.81 -1.47
CA ILE A 89 -10.14 -8.38 -1.25
C ILE A 89 -11.43 -7.54 -1.36
N LEU A 90 -12.20 -7.71 -2.42
CA LEU A 90 -13.46 -6.98 -2.60
C LEU A 90 -14.47 -7.29 -1.49
N THR A 91 -14.52 -8.52 -1.03
CA THR A 91 -15.42 -8.95 0.05
C THR A 91 -15.02 -8.31 1.38
N ALA A 92 -13.73 -8.33 1.71
CA ALA A 92 -13.20 -7.71 2.94
C ALA A 92 -13.44 -6.20 2.98
N LEU A 93 -13.17 -5.48 1.88
CA LEU A 93 -13.40 -4.06 1.76
C LEU A 93 -14.90 -3.71 1.87
N HIS A 94 -15.77 -4.55 1.32
CA HIS A 94 -17.22 -4.38 1.46
C HIS A 94 -17.68 -4.51 2.92
N ALA A 95 -17.20 -5.53 3.60
CA ALA A 95 -17.50 -5.74 5.02
C ALA A 95 -17.01 -4.56 5.87
N ALA A 96 -15.89 -3.94 5.50
CA ALA A 96 -15.34 -2.74 6.14
C ALA A 96 -16.05 -1.43 5.72
N LYS A 97 -17.07 -1.48 4.84
CA LYS A 97 -17.81 -0.31 4.31
C LYS A 97 -16.94 0.68 3.51
N VAL A 98 -15.90 0.19 2.87
CA VAL A 98 -15.07 0.97 1.94
C VAL A 98 -15.74 0.98 0.57
N ASP A 99 -15.82 2.15 -0.06
CA ASP A 99 -16.29 2.28 -1.44
C ASP A 99 -15.28 1.71 -2.42
N ARG A 100 -15.70 0.71 -3.21
CA ARG A 100 -14.86 -0.07 -4.12
C ARG A 100 -15.01 0.32 -5.59
N ARG A 101 -15.79 1.36 -5.90
CA ARG A 101 -16.12 1.76 -7.30
C ARG A 101 -14.90 2.12 -8.13
N PHE A 102 -13.79 2.47 -7.48
CA PHE A 102 -12.55 2.88 -8.12
C PHE A 102 -11.46 1.80 -8.08
N ILE A 103 -11.82 0.58 -7.70
CA ILE A 103 -10.92 -0.57 -7.81
C ILE A 103 -11.04 -1.11 -9.23
N HIS A 104 -9.91 -1.13 -9.95
CA HIS A 104 -9.83 -1.69 -11.28
C HIS A 104 -9.52 -3.19 -11.21
N ILE A 105 -10.35 -3.99 -11.89
CA ILE A 105 -10.13 -5.43 -12.05
C ILE A 105 -9.40 -5.64 -13.36
N ASN A 106 -8.21 -6.23 -13.31
CA ASN A 106 -7.37 -6.49 -14.48
C ASN A 106 -7.61 -7.93 -14.98
N PRO A 107 -8.27 -8.11 -16.13
CA PRO A 107 -8.61 -9.45 -16.64
C PRO A 107 -7.37 -10.29 -16.93
N GLY A 108 -7.39 -11.57 -16.55
CA GLY A 108 -6.30 -12.51 -16.75
C GLY A 108 -5.05 -12.26 -15.91
N LYS A 109 -5.12 -11.33 -14.94
CA LYS A 109 -4.05 -11.08 -13.97
C LYS A 109 -4.36 -11.72 -12.63
N LEU A 110 -3.31 -11.97 -11.84
CA LEU A 110 -3.43 -12.33 -10.43
C LEU A 110 -3.50 -11.06 -9.57
N SER A 111 -4.01 -11.20 -8.36
CA SER A 111 -3.93 -10.15 -7.34
C SER A 111 -2.58 -10.19 -6.63
N ASN A 112 -2.10 -9.03 -6.18
CA ASN A 112 -0.86 -8.96 -5.39
C ASN A 112 -0.95 -9.86 -4.15
N TYR A 113 0.12 -10.60 -3.90
CA TYR A 113 0.15 -11.55 -2.81
C TYR A 113 1.55 -11.58 -2.19
N HIS A 114 1.61 -11.42 -0.86
CA HIS A 114 2.86 -11.47 -0.11
C HIS A 114 2.87 -12.65 0.85
N TYR A 115 4.06 -13.20 1.10
CA TYR A 115 4.30 -14.13 2.20
C TYR A 115 5.08 -13.39 3.28
N VAL A 116 4.52 -13.36 4.48
CA VAL A 116 5.11 -12.70 5.63
C VAL A 116 5.64 -13.77 6.57
N LEU A 117 6.95 -13.98 6.55
CA LEU A 117 7.62 -14.88 7.48
C LEU A 117 7.73 -14.17 8.83
N TRP A 118 6.95 -14.63 9.79
CA TRP A 118 6.90 -14.06 11.13
C TRP A 118 7.69 -14.92 12.10
N TYR A 119 8.72 -14.36 12.70
CA TYR A 119 9.59 -15.02 13.66
C TYR A 119 9.84 -14.11 14.86
N LYS A 120 9.52 -14.59 16.08
CA LYS A 120 9.54 -13.79 17.32
C LYS A 120 8.74 -12.49 17.15
N GLU A 121 9.34 -11.33 17.37
CA GLU A 121 8.72 -10.01 17.24
C GLU A 121 8.86 -9.39 15.85
N GLU A 122 9.65 -10.02 14.96
CA GLU A 122 10.02 -9.45 13.66
C GLU A 122 9.40 -10.22 12.47
N ARG A 123 9.39 -9.58 11.32
CA ARG A 123 8.90 -10.17 10.08
C ARG A 123 9.80 -9.88 8.89
N THR A 124 9.91 -10.87 8.02
CA THR A 124 10.50 -10.72 6.69
C THR A 124 9.40 -10.92 5.65
N ILE A 125 9.23 -9.98 4.73
CA ILE A 125 8.15 -10.01 3.75
C ILE A 125 8.70 -10.37 2.38
N LEU A 126 8.20 -11.47 1.80
CA LEU A 126 8.43 -11.86 0.42
C LEU A 126 7.37 -11.18 -0.45
N ILE A 127 7.77 -10.12 -1.14
CA ILE A 127 6.84 -9.30 -1.95
C ILE A 127 6.79 -9.77 -3.39
N LYS A 128 5.57 -9.82 -3.93
CA LYS A 128 5.31 -9.98 -5.36
C LYS A 128 4.24 -9.00 -5.78
N HIS A 129 4.60 -8.07 -6.65
CA HIS A 129 3.67 -7.17 -7.30
C HIS A 129 3.42 -7.60 -8.73
N GLU A 130 2.15 -7.68 -9.10
CA GLU A 130 1.74 -7.89 -10.49
C GLU A 130 1.88 -6.59 -11.29
N GLU A 131 2.12 -6.73 -12.57
CA GLU A 131 2.15 -5.58 -13.49
C GLU A 131 0.73 -5.26 -13.94
N TYR A 132 0.15 -4.24 -13.34
CA TYR A 132 -1.16 -3.74 -13.70
C TYR A 132 -1.08 -2.56 -14.65
N ASP A 133 -2.20 -2.33 -15.33
CA ASP A 133 -2.39 -1.14 -16.14
C ASP A 133 -2.92 0.00 -15.24
N TYR A 134 -2.00 0.85 -14.76
CA TYR A 134 -2.33 1.92 -13.85
C TYR A 134 -2.90 3.12 -14.58
N HIS A 135 -4.20 3.34 -14.41
CA HIS A 135 -4.89 4.51 -14.95
C HIS A 135 -5.60 5.30 -13.85
N TRP A 136 -5.42 6.62 -13.85
CA TRP A 136 -6.16 7.49 -12.95
C TRP A 136 -7.65 7.44 -13.29
N PRO A 137 -8.54 7.15 -12.31
CA PRO A 137 -9.96 6.98 -12.59
C PRO A 137 -10.61 8.30 -13.00
N ARG A 138 -11.68 8.18 -13.79
CA ARG A 138 -12.53 9.33 -14.13
C ARG A 138 -13.56 9.52 -13.03
N PHE A 139 -13.58 10.72 -12.45
CA PHE A 139 -14.54 11.08 -11.42
C PHE A 139 -15.71 11.90 -12.01
N ARG A 140 -16.92 11.59 -11.57
CA ARG A 140 -18.02 12.54 -11.69
C ARG A 140 -17.82 13.63 -10.63
N ILE A 141 -18.39 14.82 -10.82
CA ILE A 141 -18.29 15.94 -9.89
C ILE A 141 -18.67 15.53 -8.45
N VAL A 142 -19.70 14.70 -8.31
CA VAL A 142 -20.21 14.20 -7.01
C VAL A 142 -19.30 13.17 -6.35
N ASP A 143 -18.34 12.65 -7.07
CA ASP A 143 -17.40 11.64 -6.56
C ASP A 143 -16.04 12.25 -6.15
N ILE A 144 -15.82 13.55 -6.42
CA ILE A 144 -14.57 14.25 -6.05
C ILE A 144 -14.46 14.27 -4.52
N PRO A 145 -13.40 13.66 -3.93
CA PRO A 145 -13.26 13.60 -2.48
C PRO A 145 -12.77 14.93 -1.89
N GLY A 146 -12.95 15.11 -0.57
CA GLY A 146 -12.31 16.22 0.14
C GLY A 146 -10.80 16.02 0.35
N TRP A 147 -10.39 14.77 0.54
CA TRP A 147 -9.00 14.36 0.73
C TRP A 147 -8.63 13.19 -0.18
N ILE A 148 -7.40 13.20 -0.66
CA ILE A 148 -6.70 12.01 -1.17
C ILE A 148 -5.63 11.62 -0.15
N TYR A 149 -5.62 10.36 0.25
CA TYR A 149 -4.51 9.72 0.93
C TYR A 149 -3.78 8.85 -0.09
N PHE A 150 -2.59 9.28 -0.52
CA PHE A 150 -1.78 8.58 -1.50
C PHE A 150 -0.64 7.83 -0.81
N SER A 151 -0.49 6.56 -1.13
CA SER A 151 0.54 5.73 -0.52
C SER A 151 1.20 4.78 -1.53
N SER A 152 1.77 3.68 -1.05
CA SER A 152 2.63 2.78 -1.80
C SER A 152 1.99 2.29 -3.11
N ILE A 153 2.74 2.46 -4.20
CA ILE A 153 2.46 1.89 -5.53
C ILE A 153 3.72 1.20 -6.02
N SER A 154 3.56 0.09 -6.74
CA SER A 154 4.67 -0.65 -7.32
C SER A 154 5.50 0.21 -8.28
N LYS A 155 6.74 -0.22 -8.56
CA LYS A 155 7.66 0.47 -9.50
C LYS A 155 7.08 0.66 -10.90
N HIS A 156 6.10 -0.14 -11.30
CA HIS A 156 5.44 -0.06 -12.60
C HIS A 156 4.42 1.10 -12.69
N GLY A 157 4.08 1.73 -11.56
CA GLY A 157 3.09 2.80 -11.47
C GLY A 157 3.67 4.22 -11.49
N LEU A 158 4.89 4.45 -11.97
CA LEU A 158 5.50 5.80 -11.92
C LEU A 158 4.74 6.85 -12.75
N GLU A 159 4.19 6.49 -13.90
CA GLU A 159 3.39 7.42 -14.72
C GLU A 159 2.07 7.79 -14.06
N TYR A 160 1.55 6.93 -13.23
CA TYR A 160 0.34 7.19 -12.44
C TYR A 160 0.50 8.38 -11.50
N HIS A 161 1.71 8.63 -10.98
CA HIS A 161 2.01 9.79 -10.15
C HIS A 161 1.84 11.11 -10.93
N ASP A 162 2.19 11.13 -12.21
CA ASP A 162 2.02 12.31 -13.07
C ASP A 162 0.55 12.56 -13.38
N GLN A 163 -0.24 11.49 -13.57
CA GLN A 163 -1.68 11.58 -13.77
C GLN A 163 -2.38 12.13 -12.53
N LEU A 164 -2.02 11.63 -11.32
CA LEU A 164 -2.52 12.14 -10.05
C LEU A 164 -2.14 13.61 -9.85
N ALA A 165 -0.87 13.96 -10.07
CA ALA A 165 -0.40 15.34 -9.92
C ALA A 165 -1.16 16.29 -10.84
N THR A 166 -1.35 15.93 -12.10
CA THR A 166 -2.11 16.72 -13.07
C THR A 166 -3.58 16.89 -12.67
N TRP A 167 -4.17 15.83 -12.16
CA TRP A 167 -5.54 15.86 -11.66
C TRP A 167 -5.67 16.78 -10.44
N LEU A 168 -4.74 16.72 -9.48
CA LEU A 168 -4.71 17.59 -8.30
C LEU A 168 -4.53 19.06 -8.65
N GLU A 169 -3.75 19.38 -9.68
CA GLU A 169 -3.60 20.77 -10.19
C GLU A 169 -4.93 21.34 -10.70
N SER A 170 -5.76 20.51 -11.33
CA SER A 170 -7.10 20.90 -11.77
C SER A 170 -8.16 20.87 -10.66
N HIS A 171 -7.81 20.37 -9.46
CA HIS A 171 -8.70 20.28 -8.30
C HIS A 171 -8.04 20.85 -7.04
N PRO A 172 -7.79 22.19 -7.00
CA PRO A 172 -6.99 22.83 -5.95
C PRO A 172 -7.61 22.73 -4.55
N LEU A 173 -8.91 22.48 -4.43
CA LEU A 173 -9.61 22.32 -3.15
C LEU A 173 -9.48 20.91 -2.55
N VAL A 174 -9.06 19.91 -3.33
CA VAL A 174 -8.81 18.57 -2.84
C VAL A 174 -7.47 18.56 -2.12
N LYS A 175 -7.45 18.13 -0.87
CA LYS A 175 -6.23 18.04 -0.06
C LYS A 175 -5.52 16.72 -0.29
N LEU A 176 -4.18 16.72 -0.18
CA LEU A 176 -3.36 15.53 -0.33
C LEU A 176 -2.61 15.21 0.98
N ALA A 177 -2.80 14.00 1.46
CA ALA A 177 -1.91 13.36 2.42
C ALA A 177 -1.08 12.31 1.67
N PHE A 178 0.25 12.36 1.80
CA PHE A 178 1.15 11.47 1.10
C PHE A 178 1.98 10.66 2.10
N GLN A 179 1.97 9.34 1.93
CA GLN A 179 2.83 8.38 2.62
C GLN A 179 3.57 7.57 1.57
N PRO A 180 4.77 7.95 1.15
CA PRO A 180 5.52 7.22 0.13
C PRO A 180 5.88 5.82 0.60
N GLY A 181 5.81 4.84 -0.30
CA GLY A 181 6.37 3.51 -0.09
C GLY A 181 7.80 3.40 -0.62
N THR A 182 8.42 2.24 -0.43
CA THR A 182 9.81 1.97 -0.81
C THR A 182 10.13 2.39 -2.25
N PHE A 183 9.34 1.95 -3.23
CA PHE A 183 9.59 2.28 -4.64
C PHE A 183 9.45 3.77 -4.97
N GLN A 184 8.61 4.48 -4.24
CA GLN A 184 8.45 5.93 -4.37
C GLN A 184 9.64 6.68 -3.79
N ILE A 185 10.16 6.22 -2.66
CA ILE A 185 11.38 6.77 -2.05
C ILE A 185 12.59 6.50 -2.95
N GLU A 186 12.73 5.29 -3.49
CA GLU A 186 13.77 4.92 -4.45
C GLU A 186 13.72 5.74 -5.74
N ALA A 187 12.51 6.09 -6.23
CA ALA A 187 12.35 6.96 -7.39
C ALA A 187 12.88 8.39 -7.14
N GLY A 188 12.97 8.79 -5.87
CA GLY A 188 13.57 10.03 -5.41
C GLY A 188 12.64 11.25 -5.40
N ALA A 189 12.91 12.18 -4.50
CA ALA A 189 12.09 13.36 -4.29
C ALA A 189 11.98 14.25 -5.54
N HIS A 190 13.03 14.32 -6.37
CA HIS A 190 13.01 15.08 -7.62
C HIS A 190 11.98 14.54 -8.62
N ARG A 191 11.88 13.20 -8.77
CA ARG A 191 10.90 12.55 -9.67
C ARG A 191 9.46 12.80 -9.21
N LEU A 192 9.24 12.86 -7.89
CA LEU A 192 7.92 13.02 -7.28
C LEU A 192 7.66 14.45 -6.78
N LYS A 193 8.45 15.43 -7.24
CA LYS A 193 8.39 16.82 -6.76
C LYS A 193 6.98 17.41 -6.76
N ARG A 194 6.19 17.17 -7.83
CA ARG A 194 4.82 17.67 -7.94
C ARG A 194 3.91 17.14 -6.83
N ILE A 195 4.08 15.87 -6.45
CA ILE A 195 3.33 15.23 -5.36
C ILE A 195 3.77 15.81 -4.02
N TYR A 196 5.07 15.87 -3.75
CA TYR A 196 5.58 16.46 -2.50
C TYR A 196 5.13 17.89 -2.29
N MET A 197 5.24 18.74 -3.31
CA MET A 197 4.84 20.15 -3.22
C MET A 197 3.32 20.34 -3.07
N ARG A 198 2.51 19.36 -3.49
CA ARG A 198 1.05 19.40 -3.38
C ARG A 198 0.53 18.84 -2.06
N SER A 199 1.41 18.17 -1.28
CA SER A 199 1.03 17.50 -0.04
C SER A 199 0.77 18.50 1.08
N GLU A 200 -0.40 18.43 1.70
CA GLU A 200 -0.75 19.11 2.95
C GLU A 200 -0.17 18.36 4.16
N VAL A 201 -0.10 17.02 4.04
CA VAL A 201 0.45 16.12 5.07
C VAL A 201 1.41 15.15 4.41
N LEU A 202 2.61 15.02 4.99
CA LEU A 202 3.58 13.99 4.64
C LEU A 202 3.78 13.10 5.86
N ALA A 203 3.49 11.80 5.71
CA ALA A 203 3.66 10.80 6.76
C ALA A 203 4.83 9.88 6.40
N VAL A 204 5.91 9.97 7.16
CA VAL A 204 7.13 9.18 6.97
C VAL A 204 7.74 8.85 8.33
N ASN A 205 8.45 7.73 8.41
CA ASN A 205 9.30 7.44 9.55
C ASN A 205 10.64 8.20 9.46
N ARG A 206 11.48 8.06 10.49
CA ARG A 206 12.76 8.78 10.57
C ARG A 206 13.73 8.42 9.45
N GLU A 207 13.86 7.13 9.15
CA GLU A 207 14.75 6.61 8.11
C GLU A 207 14.29 7.08 6.72
N GLU A 208 13.00 7.04 6.46
CA GLU A 208 12.39 7.54 5.22
C GLU A 208 12.62 9.07 5.08
N ALA A 209 12.40 9.84 6.14
CA ALA A 209 12.63 11.28 6.14
C ALA A 209 14.09 11.62 5.80
N THR A 210 15.04 10.90 6.42
CA THR A 210 16.47 11.05 6.15
C THR A 210 16.81 10.76 4.69
N THR A 211 16.28 9.66 4.16
CA THR A 211 16.49 9.27 2.76
C THR A 211 15.94 10.31 1.79
N ILE A 212 14.71 10.80 2.04
CA ILE A 212 14.04 11.79 1.18
C ILE A 212 14.77 13.13 1.18
N THR A 213 15.28 13.56 2.33
CA THR A 213 15.94 14.88 2.48
C THR A 213 17.44 14.83 2.23
N SER A 214 18.02 13.65 2.05
CA SER A 214 19.47 13.42 2.07
C SER A 214 20.15 14.02 3.32
N GLY A 215 19.42 14.01 4.44
CA GLY A 215 19.81 14.56 5.72
C GLY A 215 20.72 13.63 6.53
N ASP A 216 21.30 14.17 7.60
CA ASP A 216 22.02 13.37 8.61
C ASP A 216 21.01 12.84 9.63
N HIS A 217 21.08 11.54 9.94
CA HIS A 217 20.25 10.86 10.95
C HIS A 217 20.28 11.51 12.34
N ASN A 218 21.30 12.30 12.64
CA ASN A 218 21.48 12.96 13.93
C ASN A 218 20.81 14.35 14.03
N ASN A 219 20.25 14.87 12.94
CA ASN A 219 19.67 16.21 12.87
C ASN A 219 18.13 16.24 12.62
N ILE A 220 17.45 15.14 12.91
CA ILE A 220 15.97 15.06 12.80
C ILE A 220 15.35 14.82 14.18
#